data_f305e9eabc19fb68a98764133b377801
#
_entry.id   f305e9eabc19fb68a98764133b377801
#
_cell.length_a   1.000
_cell.length_b   1.000
_cell.length_c   1.000
_cell.angle_alpha   90.00
_cell.angle_beta   90.00
_cell.angle_gamma   90.00
#
_symmetry.space_group_name_H-M   'P 1'
#
loop_
_entity.id
_entity.type
_entity.pdbx_description
1 polymer ?
#
loop_
_entity_poly.entity_id
_entity_poly.type
_entity_poly.pdbx_seq_one_letter_code
_entity_poly.pdbx_strand_id
1 'polypeptide(L)'
;MNRPGIFTLFVVVLSLASCNRPAKSDGEKLARTYCAACHAFPEPQLLDKQTWEAAVLPQMGQRLGQRPATLFEEASQNPNMLVLNKAVSAEDWEKIVRYYRDLAPDALPAQTMPSQPQIDPVFFKAAPLIPRLQSSGIITLLKTDSTHQRVFVGEAGSNKLRIFDWNRRLKSSLTLASPPTDLIVDGDSVLVLESGILDPNDQAKGTLVKYGFAGGDSLRSPRVVIDSLFRPVVIQQLDFDKDGRQEFVIGEFGDNRGRLALYRYDGTRYERQVLDPTPGAIRVEIRDMTGDGSPDIVALFAQADERIALYVNDGKGRFTEHPRTLARFPPVYGSTNFSLHDFNGDRHMDIVYVNGDNFDYSRVLKPYHGVRILENDGKNNFHERYFFPVYGAARAEVADFDKDGDLDILVTSNFPDPDRNPERGIIFLENTGQYAFRPYAFTIASGNQWNLTTTADLNHDGWLDVIVGAMDLGNISKLQRRSTTQVPETATNALLFFENKMQAKSASR
;
A
#
# COMPACT_ATOMS: atom_id res chain seq x y z
N MET A 1 -40.60 -77.12 -18.70
CA MET A 1 -39.25 -77.23 -18.13
C MET A 1 -38.82 -75.81 -17.73
N ASN A 2 -39.08 -75.52 -16.45
CA ASN A 2 -38.78 -74.20 -15.82
C ASN A 2 -37.31 -74.16 -15.36
N ARG A 3 -36.54 -73.11 -15.75
CA ARG A 3 -35.26 -72.80 -15.12
C ARG A 3 -35.45 -71.58 -14.20
N PRO A 4 -34.99 -71.60 -12.95
CA PRO A 4 -35.06 -70.44 -12.06
C PRO A 4 -33.90 -69.52 -12.32
N GLY A 5 -34.16 -68.22 -12.46
CA GLY A 5 -33.14 -67.16 -12.53
C GLY A 5 -32.61 -66.82 -11.14
N ILE A 6 -31.29 -66.81 -11.02
CA ILE A 6 -30.57 -66.39 -9.82
C ILE A 6 -30.46 -64.86 -9.88
N PHE A 7 -31.11 -64.14 -8.94
CA PHE A 7 -30.92 -62.69 -8.72
C PHE A 7 -29.71 -62.51 -7.78
N THR A 8 -28.61 -62.00 -8.32
CA THR A 8 -27.44 -61.62 -7.53
C THR A 8 -27.66 -60.21 -7.00
N LEU A 9 -27.86 -60.09 -5.70
CA LEU A 9 -28.00 -58.79 -4.99
C LEU A 9 -26.60 -58.15 -4.82
N PHE A 10 -26.31 -57.11 -5.58
CA PHE A 10 -25.10 -56.28 -5.37
C PHE A 10 -25.35 -55.33 -4.19
N VAL A 11 -24.77 -55.61 -3.03
CA VAL A 11 -24.72 -54.68 -1.91
C VAL A 11 -23.60 -53.67 -2.18
N VAL A 12 -23.97 -52.46 -2.57
CA VAL A 12 -23.03 -51.32 -2.66
C VAL A 12 -22.79 -50.80 -1.25
N VAL A 13 -21.66 -51.14 -0.67
CA VAL A 13 -21.17 -50.52 0.58
C VAL A 13 -20.66 -49.13 0.25
N LEU A 14 -21.48 -48.10 0.45
CA LEU A 14 -21.03 -46.71 0.49
C LEU A 14 -20.17 -46.51 1.74
N SER A 15 -18.86 -46.56 1.59
CA SER A 15 -17.93 -46.05 2.60
C SER A 15 -18.03 -44.53 2.68
N LEU A 16 -18.78 -44.03 3.65
CA LEU A 16 -18.73 -42.60 4.05
C LEU A 16 -17.33 -42.31 4.60
N ALA A 17 -16.44 -41.83 3.77
CA ALA A 17 -15.21 -41.20 4.22
C ALA A 17 -15.60 -39.95 4.98
N SER A 18 -15.84 -40.08 6.28
CA SER A 18 -15.92 -38.95 7.20
C SER A 18 -14.54 -38.28 7.19
N CYS A 19 -14.45 -37.11 6.59
CA CYS A 19 -13.28 -36.22 6.78
C CYS A 19 -13.27 -35.80 8.26
N ASN A 20 -12.67 -36.62 9.11
CA ASN A 20 -12.32 -36.21 10.46
C ASN A 20 -11.24 -35.11 10.35
N ARG A 21 -11.67 -33.81 10.36
CA ARG A 21 -10.72 -32.74 10.67
C ARG A 21 -10.22 -33.00 12.07
N PRO A 22 -8.89 -33.07 12.29
CA PRO A 22 -8.33 -33.24 13.63
C PRO A 22 -8.86 -32.12 14.52
N ALA A 23 -9.23 -32.49 15.75
CA ALA A 23 -9.70 -31.49 16.72
C ALA A 23 -8.64 -30.44 16.92
N LYS A 24 -9.04 -29.15 16.85
CA LYS A 24 -8.12 -28.02 17.06
C LYS A 24 -7.43 -28.15 18.42
N SER A 25 -6.12 -27.95 18.45
CA SER A 25 -5.35 -27.92 19.70
C SER A 25 -5.85 -26.77 20.59
N ASP A 26 -5.63 -26.88 21.89
CA ASP A 26 -6.02 -25.78 22.81
C ASP A 26 -5.26 -24.50 22.49
N GLY A 27 -3.99 -24.59 22.07
CA GLY A 27 -3.21 -23.45 21.60
C GLY A 27 -3.84 -22.78 20.37
N GLU A 28 -4.36 -23.55 19.40
CA GLU A 28 -5.06 -22.98 18.23
C GLU A 28 -6.35 -22.27 18.65
N LYS A 29 -7.17 -22.87 19.51
CA LYS A 29 -8.42 -22.25 19.99
C LYS A 29 -8.14 -20.91 20.68
N LEU A 30 -7.14 -20.90 21.56
CA LEU A 30 -6.71 -19.70 22.27
C LEU A 30 -6.16 -18.63 21.31
N ALA A 31 -5.28 -19.01 20.38
CA ALA A 31 -4.74 -18.10 19.38
C ALA A 31 -5.86 -17.47 18.53
N ARG A 32 -6.82 -18.28 18.04
CA ARG A 32 -7.97 -17.75 17.29
C ARG A 32 -8.87 -16.86 18.13
N THR A 33 -9.01 -17.12 19.42
CA THR A 33 -9.82 -16.29 20.33
C THR A 33 -9.16 -14.93 20.58
N TYR A 34 -7.88 -14.90 20.86
CA TYR A 34 -7.18 -13.67 21.27
C TYR A 34 -6.61 -12.90 20.09
N CYS A 35 -5.95 -13.56 19.13
CA CYS A 35 -5.32 -12.86 18.01
C CYS A 35 -6.34 -12.39 16.97
N ALA A 36 -7.42 -13.15 16.70
CA ALA A 36 -8.45 -12.73 15.75
C ALA A 36 -9.43 -11.68 16.30
N ALA A 37 -9.30 -11.28 17.56
CA ALA A 37 -10.20 -10.30 18.17
C ALA A 37 -10.00 -8.87 17.59
N CYS A 38 -8.80 -8.56 17.09
CA CYS A 38 -8.43 -7.21 16.65
C CYS A 38 -8.12 -7.12 15.15
N HIS A 39 -7.66 -8.20 14.53
CA HIS A 39 -7.24 -8.23 13.13
C HIS A 39 -7.56 -9.61 12.51
N ALA A 40 -7.39 -9.75 11.18
CA ALA A 40 -7.48 -11.07 10.55
C ALA A 40 -6.46 -12.03 11.17
N PHE A 41 -6.86 -13.29 11.37
CA PHE A 41 -6.00 -14.27 12.01
C PHE A 41 -4.76 -14.57 11.18
N PRO A 42 -3.54 -14.34 11.70
CA PRO A 42 -2.32 -14.67 10.98
C PRO A 42 -2.00 -16.16 11.20
N GLU A 43 -2.09 -16.96 10.15
CA GLU A 43 -1.75 -18.39 10.22
C GLU A 43 -0.24 -18.58 10.49
N PRO A 44 0.16 -19.61 11.27
CA PRO A 44 1.58 -19.84 11.61
C PRO A 44 2.52 -19.96 10.40
N GLN A 45 2.00 -20.45 9.26
CA GLN A 45 2.77 -20.67 8.02
C GLN A 45 3.13 -19.36 7.30
N LEU A 46 2.58 -18.21 7.71
CA LEU A 46 2.84 -16.92 7.07
C LEU A 46 4.24 -16.37 7.37
N LEU A 47 4.86 -16.78 8.47
CA LEU A 47 6.22 -16.38 8.81
C LEU A 47 7.04 -17.58 9.25
N ASP A 48 8.36 -17.48 9.16
CA ASP A 48 9.27 -18.46 9.71
C ASP A 48 9.27 -18.45 11.23
N LYS A 49 9.66 -19.58 11.82
CA LYS A 49 9.67 -19.79 13.27
C LYS A 49 10.46 -18.72 14.01
N GLN A 50 11.62 -18.34 13.49
CA GLN A 50 12.49 -17.36 14.13
C GLN A 50 11.81 -15.97 14.17
N THR A 51 11.14 -15.57 13.10
CA THR A 51 10.40 -14.29 13.05
C THR A 51 9.23 -14.29 14.05
N TRP A 52 8.47 -15.40 14.14
CA TRP A 52 7.44 -15.51 15.16
C TRP A 52 7.98 -15.36 16.57
N GLU A 53 9.03 -16.10 16.92
CA GLU A 53 9.58 -16.13 18.28
C GLU A 53 10.32 -14.85 18.68
N ALA A 54 11.09 -14.26 17.74
CA ALA A 54 11.94 -13.12 18.06
C ALA A 54 11.25 -11.77 17.92
N ALA A 55 10.20 -11.65 17.07
CA ALA A 55 9.59 -10.37 16.75
C ALA A 55 8.08 -10.31 17.05
N VAL A 56 7.27 -11.18 16.43
CA VAL A 56 5.81 -11.00 16.46
C VAL A 56 5.19 -11.39 17.79
N LEU A 57 5.49 -12.60 18.30
CA LEU A 57 4.88 -13.09 19.54
C LEU A 57 5.26 -12.22 20.76
N PRO A 58 6.50 -11.73 20.93
CA PRO A 58 6.82 -10.80 22.02
C PRO A 58 5.98 -9.53 22.00
N GLN A 59 5.80 -8.90 20.82
CA GLN A 59 4.97 -7.70 20.68
C GLN A 59 3.50 -7.98 20.94
N MET A 60 2.96 -9.11 20.43
CA MET A 60 1.56 -9.50 20.72
C MET A 60 1.36 -9.82 22.17
N GLY A 61 2.33 -10.48 22.83
CA GLY A 61 2.29 -10.74 24.26
C GLY A 61 2.18 -9.47 25.08
N GLN A 62 2.96 -8.43 24.74
CA GLN A 62 2.86 -7.12 25.41
C GLN A 62 1.46 -6.51 25.25
N ARG A 63 0.89 -6.53 24.04
CA ARG A 63 -0.48 -6.02 23.80
C ARG A 63 -1.56 -6.81 24.54
N LEU A 64 -1.32 -8.08 24.83
CA LEU A 64 -2.20 -8.95 25.59
C LEU A 64 -1.91 -8.97 27.10
N GLY A 65 -1.06 -8.04 27.57
CA GLY A 65 -0.76 -7.86 29.00
C GLY A 65 0.33 -8.81 29.54
N GLN A 66 1.03 -9.54 28.67
CA GLN A 66 2.19 -10.34 29.09
C GLN A 66 3.43 -9.42 29.22
N ARG A 67 4.11 -9.49 30.35
CA ARG A 67 5.41 -8.81 30.54
C ARG A 67 6.52 -9.72 30.07
N PRO A 68 7.35 -9.32 29.07
CA PRO A 68 8.52 -10.12 28.72
C PRO A 68 9.50 -10.11 29.89
N ALA A 69 9.89 -11.29 30.34
CA ALA A 69 11.04 -11.43 31.21
C ALA A 69 12.28 -11.08 30.37
N THR A 70 12.96 -10.01 30.68
CA THR A 70 14.35 -9.70 30.28
C THR A 70 14.63 -9.33 28.85
N LEU A 71 14.72 -8.32 28.27
CA LEU A 71 15.51 -7.73 27.16
C LEU A 71 14.84 -6.52 26.47
N PHE A 72 13.57 -6.24 26.77
CA PHE A 72 12.83 -5.13 26.17
C PHE A 72 12.27 -4.14 27.19
N GLU A 73 12.86 -4.05 28.39
CA GLU A 73 12.42 -3.06 29.39
C GLU A 73 12.57 -1.61 28.89
N GLU A 74 13.52 -1.32 28.00
CA GLU A 74 13.69 0.01 27.43
C GLU A 74 12.67 0.32 26.31
N ALA A 75 12.22 -0.68 25.55
CA ALA A 75 11.17 -0.50 24.53
C ALA A 75 9.75 -0.53 25.12
N SER A 76 9.56 -1.11 26.30
CA SER A 76 8.26 -1.21 26.98
C SER A 76 7.81 0.08 27.66
N GLN A 77 8.61 1.12 27.63
CA GLN A 77 8.26 2.45 28.18
C GLN A 77 7.52 3.35 27.16
N ASN A 78 7.01 2.81 26.04
CA ASN A 78 6.14 3.57 25.18
C ASN A 78 4.77 3.77 25.88
N PRO A 79 4.47 4.96 26.46
CA PRO A 79 3.22 5.19 27.19
C PRO A 79 1.97 5.13 26.31
N ASN A 80 2.15 4.99 24.98
CA ASN A 80 1.07 4.96 23.98
C ASN A 80 0.72 3.54 23.52
N MET A 81 1.38 2.50 24.04
CA MET A 81 1.02 1.13 23.69
C MET A 81 -0.35 0.79 24.27
N LEU A 82 -1.34 0.59 23.40
CA LEU A 82 -2.66 0.11 23.80
C LEU A 82 -2.54 -1.32 24.33
N VAL A 83 -2.51 -1.45 25.65
CA VAL A 83 -2.69 -2.74 26.33
C VAL A 83 -4.17 -3.03 26.33
N LEU A 84 -4.60 -4.05 25.62
CA LEU A 84 -5.98 -4.52 25.68
C LEU A 84 -6.22 -5.07 27.11
N ASN A 85 -7.32 -4.63 27.74
CA ASN A 85 -7.70 -5.03 29.11
C ASN A 85 -8.04 -6.53 29.30
N LYS A 86 -7.87 -7.38 28.27
CA LYS A 86 -7.99 -8.84 28.38
C LYS A 86 -6.59 -9.43 28.55
N ALA A 87 -6.13 -9.52 29.78
CA ALA A 87 -4.94 -10.28 30.09
C ALA A 87 -5.17 -11.77 29.78
N VAL A 88 -4.39 -12.31 28.86
CA VAL A 88 -4.25 -13.77 28.69
C VAL A 88 -3.46 -14.28 29.88
N SER A 89 -3.83 -15.43 30.48
CA SER A 89 -3.01 -16.05 31.50
C SER A 89 -1.63 -16.46 30.95
N ALA A 90 -0.60 -16.48 31.80
CA ALA A 90 0.72 -16.92 31.36
C ALA A 90 0.69 -18.37 30.78
N GLU A 91 -0.09 -19.26 31.40
CA GLU A 91 -0.27 -20.63 30.92
C GLU A 91 -0.90 -20.68 29.52
N ASP A 92 -1.96 -19.89 29.27
CA ASP A 92 -2.62 -19.85 27.97
C ASP A 92 -1.74 -19.19 26.92
N TRP A 93 -0.97 -18.17 27.31
CA TRP A 93 0.02 -17.55 26.42
C TRP A 93 1.11 -18.55 25.99
N GLU A 94 1.62 -19.38 26.89
CA GLU A 94 2.57 -20.44 26.54
C GLU A 94 1.97 -21.45 25.53
N LYS A 95 0.68 -21.81 25.64
CA LYS A 95 -0.01 -22.66 24.69
C LYS A 95 -0.11 -21.99 23.31
N ILE A 96 -0.37 -20.68 23.26
CA ILE A 96 -0.39 -19.90 22.02
C ILE A 96 1.02 -19.88 21.38
N VAL A 97 2.05 -19.55 22.16
CA VAL A 97 3.44 -19.52 21.67
C VAL A 97 3.85 -20.88 21.11
N ARG A 98 3.53 -21.97 21.82
CA ARG A 98 3.82 -23.34 21.38
C ARG A 98 3.08 -23.66 20.05
N TYR A 99 1.81 -23.28 19.91
CA TYR A 99 1.07 -23.46 18.68
C TYR A 99 1.75 -22.83 17.47
N TYR A 100 2.22 -21.58 17.58
CA TYR A 100 2.94 -20.92 16.49
C TYR A 100 4.31 -21.58 16.25
N ARG A 101 5.07 -21.88 17.31
CA ARG A 101 6.39 -22.53 17.22
C ARG A 101 6.33 -23.89 16.52
N ASP A 102 5.34 -24.70 16.86
CA ASP A 102 5.24 -26.09 16.36
C ASP A 102 4.77 -26.14 14.90
N LEU A 103 4.01 -25.14 14.44
CA LEU A 103 3.41 -25.12 13.10
C LEU A 103 4.07 -24.16 12.12
N ALA A 104 4.84 -23.20 12.59
CA ALA A 104 5.61 -22.33 11.72
C ALA A 104 6.74 -23.08 11.01
N PRO A 105 6.98 -22.83 9.71
CA PRO A 105 8.11 -23.44 8.99
C PRO A 105 9.45 -22.88 9.49
N ASP A 106 10.51 -23.62 9.35
CA ASP A 106 11.87 -23.13 9.64
C ASP A 106 12.32 -22.08 8.64
N ALA A 107 11.84 -22.15 7.39
CA ALA A 107 12.04 -21.15 6.35
C ALA A 107 10.81 -21.08 5.45
N LEU A 108 10.50 -19.88 4.94
CA LEU A 108 9.42 -19.70 3.99
C LEU A 108 9.80 -20.25 2.61
N PRO A 109 8.85 -20.81 1.85
CA PRO A 109 9.10 -21.25 0.48
C PRO A 109 9.43 -20.05 -0.41
N ALA A 110 10.22 -20.29 -1.47
CA ALA A 110 10.44 -19.27 -2.48
C ALA A 110 9.14 -19.00 -3.27
N GLN A 111 9.01 -17.79 -3.81
CA GLN A 111 7.91 -17.46 -4.72
C GLN A 111 7.96 -18.33 -5.98
N THR A 112 6.80 -18.82 -6.38
CA THR A 112 6.60 -19.50 -7.66
C THR A 112 5.86 -18.55 -8.59
N MET A 113 6.51 -18.12 -9.67
CA MET A 113 5.90 -17.24 -10.66
C MET A 113 5.09 -18.05 -11.67
N PRO A 114 3.93 -17.54 -12.12
CA PRO A 114 3.14 -18.18 -13.18
C PRO A 114 3.93 -18.30 -14.50
N SER A 115 4.76 -17.30 -14.81
CA SER A 115 5.67 -17.27 -15.96
C SER A 115 6.90 -16.42 -15.63
N GLN A 116 8.04 -16.72 -16.28
CA GLN A 116 9.27 -15.95 -16.08
C GLN A 116 9.22 -14.63 -16.84
N PRO A 117 9.62 -13.49 -16.25
CA PRO A 117 9.67 -12.22 -16.94
C PRO A 117 10.65 -12.22 -18.11
N GLN A 118 10.26 -11.57 -19.20
CA GLN A 118 11.20 -11.18 -20.26
C GLN A 118 11.98 -9.94 -19.81
N ILE A 119 13.27 -9.92 -20.05
CA ILE A 119 14.14 -8.85 -19.55
C ILE A 119 14.30 -7.77 -20.62
N ASP A 120 14.22 -6.49 -20.20
CA ASP A 120 14.42 -5.28 -21.01
C ASP A 120 13.61 -5.27 -22.32
N PRO A 121 12.28 -5.22 -22.25
CA PRO A 121 11.43 -5.19 -23.43
C PRO A 121 11.70 -3.93 -24.25
N VAL A 122 11.72 -4.08 -25.57
CA VAL A 122 12.07 -2.98 -26.52
C VAL A 122 11.04 -1.85 -26.57
N PHE A 123 9.84 -2.08 -26.09
CA PHE A 123 8.76 -1.09 -26.11
C PHE A 123 8.77 -0.11 -24.94
N PHE A 124 9.60 -0.33 -23.91
CA PHE A 124 9.92 0.67 -22.90
C PHE A 124 11.39 1.07 -22.98
N LYS A 125 11.64 2.37 -23.19
CA LYS A 125 12.97 2.93 -23.11
C LYS A 125 13.21 3.52 -21.72
N ALA A 126 13.90 2.77 -20.88
CA ALA A 126 14.16 3.17 -19.51
C ALA A 126 15.48 3.93 -19.36
N ALA A 127 15.48 5.02 -18.61
CA ALA A 127 16.66 5.85 -18.30
C ALA A 127 16.48 6.57 -16.94
N PRO A 128 17.55 7.06 -16.30
CA PRO A 128 17.40 8.01 -15.21
C PRO A 128 16.62 9.25 -15.67
N LEU A 129 15.60 9.65 -14.89
CA LEU A 129 14.79 10.85 -15.22
C LEU A 129 15.70 12.09 -15.26
N ILE A 130 16.52 12.25 -14.22
CA ILE A 130 17.55 13.29 -14.10
C ILE A 130 18.87 12.59 -13.81
N PRO A 131 19.78 12.49 -14.78
CA PRO A 131 21.08 11.86 -14.57
C PRO A 131 21.85 12.51 -13.41
N ARG A 132 22.30 11.71 -12.44
CA ARG A 132 23.04 12.16 -11.27
C ARG A 132 22.33 13.26 -10.46
N LEU A 133 21.01 13.10 -10.27
CA LEU A 133 20.25 14.00 -9.39
C LEU A 133 20.93 14.07 -8.02
N GLN A 134 21.18 15.28 -7.53
CA GLN A 134 21.58 15.48 -6.13
C GLN A 134 20.34 15.21 -5.26
N SER A 135 20.32 14.09 -4.56
CA SER A 135 19.17 13.58 -3.83
C SER A 135 19.61 12.81 -2.58
N SER A 136 18.77 12.82 -1.58
CA SER A 136 18.89 11.93 -0.41
C SER A 136 18.58 10.46 -0.74
N GLY A 137 17.99 10.19 -1.91
CA GLY A 137 17.50 8.87 -2.29
C GLY A 137 16.21 8.43 -1.58
N ILE A 138 15.57 9.31 -0.80
CA ILE A 138 14.32 9.01 -0.08
C ILE A 138 13.20 9.83 -0.70
N ILE A 139 12.66 9.35 -1.82
CA ILE A 139 11.53 9.99 -2.50
C ILE A 139 10.24 9.61 -1.77
N THR A 140 9.51 10.59 -1.27
CA THR A 140 8.27 10.40 -0.50
C THR A 140 7.04 10.97 -1.20
N LEU A 141 7.26 11.79 -2.24
CA LEU A 141 6.19 12.34 -3.07
C LEU A 141 6.63 12.31 -4.53
N LEU A 142 5.77 11.81 -5.39
CA LEU A 142 5.92 11.83 -6.85
C LEU A 142 4.56 12.01 -7.48
N LYS A 143 4.37 13.13 -8.20
CA LYS A 143 3.07 13.49 -8.80
C LYS A 143 3.24 14.29 -10.07
N THR A 144 2.39 14.07 -11.04
CA THR A 144 2.33 14.83 -12.30
C THR A 144 1.13 15.77 -12.30
N ASP A 145 1.30 16.95 -12.89
CA ASP A 145 0.25 17.89 -13.25
C ASP A 145 0.28 18.04 -14.78
N SER A 146 -0.62 17.34 -15.44
CA SER A 146 -0.69 17.33 -16.89
C SER A 146 -1.20 18.68 -17.45
N THR A 147 -1.99 19.42 -16.68
CA THR A 147 -2.52 20.73 -17.10
C THR A 147 -1.41 21.76 -17.30
N HIS A 148 -0.42 21.78 -16.38
CA HIS A 148 0.68 22.73 -16.42
C HIS A 148 2.03 22.08 -16.76
N GLN A 149 2.01 20.79 -17.16
CA GLN A 149 3.20 20.03 -17.59
C GLN A 149 4.30 20.00 -16.51
N ARG A 150 3.92 19.70 -15.26
CA ARG A 150 4.81 19.66 -14.10
C ARG A 150 4.99 18.25 -13.54
N VAL A 151 6.18 17.98 -13.04
CA VAL A 151 6.48 16.80 -12.22
C VAL A 151 6.93 17.29 -10.85
N PHE A 152 6.19 16.95 -9.81
CA PHE A 152 6.52 17.24 -8.43
C PHE A 152 7.26 16.06 -7.82
N VAL A 153 8.43 16.36 -7.23
CA VAL A 153 9.28 15.36 -6.55
C VAL A 153 9.56 15.85 -5.14
N GLY A 154 9.09 15.10 -4.16
CA GLY A 154 9.34 15.37 -2.75
C GLY A 154 10.33 14.38 -2.14
N GLU A 155 11.25 14.90 -1.33
CA GLU A 155 12.29 14.13 -0.65
C GLU A 155 12.24 14.31 0.86
N ALA A 156 12.26 13.20 1.59
CA ALA A 156 12.27 13.25 3.04
C ALA A 156 13.63 13.62 3.63
N GLY A 157 14.71 13.10 3.07
CA GLY A 157 16.05 13.28 3.66
C GLY A 157 16.57 14.72 3.61
N SER A 158 16.03 15.55 2.72
CA SER A 158 16.38 16.97 2.58
C SER A 158 15.20 17.90 2.78
N ASN A 159 14.00 17.38 3.05
CA ASN A 159 12.73 18.11 3.13
C ASN A 159 12.49 19.00 1.90
N LYS A 160 12.89 18.53 0.71
CA LYS A 160 12.76 19.33 -0.51
C LYS A 160 11.55 18.93 -1.33
N LEU A 161 10.89 19.94 -1.88
CA LEU A 161 9.95 19.81 -2.98
C LEU A 161 10.58 20.43 -4.23
N ARG A 162 10.77 19.62 -5.26
CA ARG A 162 11.27 20.06 -6.57
C ARG A 162 10.16 19.97 -7.61
N ILE A 163 10.17 20.95 -8.53
CA ILE A 163 9.27 20.97 -9.67
C ILE A 163 10.13 20.90 -10.93
N PHE A 164 9.85 19.91 -11.77
CA PHE A 164 10.44 19.76 -13.09
C PHE A 164 9.38 20.01 -14.17
N ASP A 165 9.79 20.58 -15.32
CA ASP A 165 8.96 20.56 -16.51
C ASP A 165 9.01 19.19 -17.20
N TRP A 166 8.13 18.97 -18.17
CA TRP A 166 8.07 17.72 -18.93
C TRP A 166 9.32 17.46 -19.80
N ASN A 167 10.13 18.51 -20.05
CA ASN A 167 11.47 18.34 -20.64
C ASN A 167 12.53 17.94 -19.59
N ARG A 168 12.10 17.59 -18.36
CA ARG A 168 12.95 17.16 -17.24
C ARG A 168 13.92 18.22 -16.75
N ARG A 169 13.59 19.51 -16.93
CA ARG A 169 14.39 20.64 -16.44
C ARG A 169 13.86 21.08 -15.09
N LEU A 170 14.77 21.26 -14.13
CA LEU A 170 14.42 21.81 -12.82
C LEU A 170 13.92 23.24 -12.97
N LYS A 171 12.71 23.52 -12.51
CA LYS A 171 12.04 24.82 -12.53
C LYS A 171 12.07 25.50 -11.15
N SER A 172 11.93 24.69 -10.11
CA SER A 172 11.87 25.18 -8.73
C SER A 172 12.37 24.13 -7.76
N SER A 173 12.99 24.60 -6.66
CA SER A 173 13.35 23.76 -5.52
C SER A 173 13.11 24.54 -4.24
N LEU A 174 12.27 24.02 -3.38
CA LEU A 174 11.89 24.63 -2.10
C LEU A 174 12.22 23.67 -0.97
N THR A 175 12.84 24.18 0.10
CA THR A 175 12.99 23.44 1.36
C THR A 175 11.77 23.71 2.21
N LEU A 176 11.10 22.64 2.63
CA LEU A 176 9.88 22.64 3.46
C LEU A 176 10.24 22.53 4.94
N ALA A 177 9.25 22.74 5.81
CA ALA A 177 9.43 22.56 7.25
C ALA A 177 9.63 21.10 7.64
N SER A 178 9.01 20.16 6.91
CA SER A 178 9.14 18.72 7.13
C SER A 178 8.94 17.93 5.83
N PRO A 179 9.15 16.60 5.82
CA PRO A 179 9.04 15.78 4.63
C PRO A 179 7.67 15.88 3.95
N PRO A 180 7.60 16.19 2.64
CA PRO A 180 6.36 16.14 1.88
C PRO A 180 5.95 14.70 1.59
N THR A 181 4.66 14.38 1.75
CA THR A 181 4.11 13.02 1.54
C THR A 181 3.07 12.96 0.43
N ASP A 182 2.29 14.01 0.25
CA ASP A 182 1.33 14.13 -0.86
C ASP A 182 1.08 15.62 -1.18
N LEU A 183 0.41 15.90 -2.30
CA LEU A 183 0.01 17.26 -2.65
C LEU A 183 -1.25 17.30 -3.53
N ILE A 184 -1.89 18.46 -3.55
CA ILE A 184 -2.95 18.79 -4.48
C ILE A 184 -2.58 20.09 -5.20
N VAL A 185 -2.72 20.12 -6.53
CA VAL A 185 -2.64 21.35 -7.31
C VAL A 185 -4.02 22.02 -7.28
N ASP A 186 -4.08 23.27 -6.80
CA ASP A 186 -5.31 24.03 -6.61
C ASP A 186 -5.18 25.40 -7.31
N GLY A 187 -5.50 25.43 -8.61
CA GLY A 187 -5.35 26.62 -9.45
C GLY A 187 -3.93 27.20 -9.43
N ASP A 188 -3.78 28.45 -8.96
CA ASP A 188 -2.51 29.15 -8.85
C ASP A 188 -1.71 28.78 -7.57
N SER A 189 -2.03 27.65 -6.96
CA SER A 189 -1.41 27.22 -5.71
C SER A 189 -1.26 25.72 -5.65
N VAL A 190 -0.46 25.26 -4.67
CA VAL A 190 -0.33 23.86 -4.32
C VAL A 190 -0.52 23.70 -2.82
N LEU A 191 -1.31 22.71 -2.44
CA LEU A 191 -1.48 22.25 -1.07
C LEU A 191 -0.52 21.08 -0.86
N VAL A 192 0.45 21.24 0.01
CA VAL A 192 1.45 20.22 0.31
C VAL A 192 1.17 19.60 1.68
N LEU A 193 1.02 18.30 1.72
CA LEU A 193 0.91 17.54 2.95
C LEU A 193 2.32 17.24 3.47
N GLU A 194 2.63 17.75 4.66
CA GLU A 194 3.93 17.59 5.31
C GLU A 194 3.79 16.69 6.54
N SER A 195 4.61 15.63 6.62
CA SER A 195 4.46 14.58 7.65
C SER A 195 4.81 15.00 9.08
N GLY A 196 5.52 16.11 9.26
CA GLY A 196 6.16 16.46 10.52
C GLY A 196 7.41 15.61 10.77
N ILE A 197 7.24 14.40 11.27
CA ILE A 197 8.30 13.41 11.46
C ILE A 197 7.99 12.20 10.59
N LEU A 198 8.95 11.76 9.75
CA LEU A 198 8.74 10.62 8.85
C LEU A 198 8.71 9.29 9.61
N ASP A 199 9.56 9.13 10.62
CA ASP A 199 9.63 7.90 11.41
C ASP A 199 8.32 7.62 12.15
N PRO A 200 7.97 6.35 12.41
CA PRO A 200 6.79 6.00 13.19
C PRO A 200 6.75 6.73 14.53
N ASN A 201 5.70 7.49 14.76
CA ASN A 201 5.53 8.27 16.00
C ASN A 201 4.08 8.74 16.18
N ASP A 202 3.74 9.13 17.41
CA ASP A 202 2.42 9.65 17.81
C ASP A 202 2.39 11.17 18.03
N GLN A 203 3.37 11.90 17.50
CA GLN A 203 3.42 13.36 17.61
C GLN A 203 2.58 14.02 16.52
N ALA A 204 1.68 14.91 16.90
CA ALA A 204 0.82 15.65 15.99
C ALA A 204 1.57 16.87 15.38
N LYS A 205 2.62 16.61 14.59
CA LYS A 205 3.47 17.65 13.97
C LYS A 205 3.25 17.81 12.47
N GLY A 206 2.41 16.96 11.86
CA GLY A 206 2.08 17.07 10.45
C GLY A 206 1.19 18.28 10.16
N THR A 207 1.30 18.80 8.93
CA THR A 207 0.58 19.99 8.48
C THR A 207 0.14 19.86 7.03
N LEU A 208 -0.93 20.56 6.66
CA LEU A 208 -1.30 20.89 5.28
C LEU A 208 -0.95 22.35 5.04
N VAL A 209 -0.04 22.63 4.11
CA VAL A 209 0.46 23.98 3.83
C VAL A 209 0.13 24.37 2.39
N LYS A 210 -0.48 25.53 2.22
CA LYS A 210 -0.75 26.13 0.91
C LYS A 210 0.41 27.03 0.49
N TYR A 211 0.94 26.80 -0.72
CA TYR A 211 1.97 27.61 -1.38
C TYR A 211 1.39 28.20 -2.66
N GLY A 212 1.54 29.52 -2.88
CA GLY A 212 1.19 30.17 -4.13
C GLY A 212 2.30 30.06 -5.17
N PHE A 213 1.95 29.95 -6.45
CA PHE A 213 2.91 30.11 -7.54
C PHE A 213 3.19 31.59 -7.78
N ALA A 214 4.47 31.94 -7.93
CA ALA A 214 4.91 33.31 -8.19
C ALA A 214 5.92 33.32 -9.35
N GLY A 215 5.57 33.99 -10.45
CA GLY A 215 6.46 34.15 -11.60
C GLY A 215 6.89 32.81 -12.23
N GLY A 216 5.93 31.99 -12.67
CA GLY A 216 6.15 30.65 -13.21
C GLY A 216 5.98 29.56 -12.14
N ASP A 217 7.00 28.70 -11.94
CA ASP A 217 6.92 27.54 -11.06
C ASP A 217 7.51 27.77 -9.66
N SER A 218 7.87 29.01 -9.30
CA SER A 218 8.39 29.32 -7.96
C SER A 218 7.28 29.27 -6.93
N LEU A 219 7.46 28.49 -5.87
CA LEU A 219 6.53 28.43 -4.75
C LEU A 219 6.89 29.44 -3.66
N ARG A 220 5.91 30.20 -3.18
CA ARG A 220 6.07 31.26 -2.17
C ARG A 220 4.87 31.35 -1.24
N SER A 221 5.00 32.24 -0.24
CA SER A 221 3.92 32.61 0.67
C SER A 221 3.26 31.42 1.37
N PRO A 222 4.02 30.61 2.12
CA PRO A 222 3.46 29.46 2.82
C PRO A 222 2.40 29.91 3.83
N ARG A 223 1.26 29.20 3.84
CA ARG A 223 0.20 29.38 4.81
C ARG A 223 -0.25 28.00 5.30
N VAL A 224 -0.12 27.76 6.60
CA VAL A 224 -0.68 26.55 7.22
C VAL A 224 -2.21 26.60 7.12
N VAL A 225 -2.79 25.55 6.54
CA VAL A 225 -4.25 25.39 6.34
C VAL A 225 -4.83 24.49 7.42
N ILE A 226 -4.13 23.38 7.70
CA ILE A 226 -4.48 22.43 8.76
C ILE A 226 -3.19 22.05 9.48
N ASP A 227 -3.23 21.96 10.79
CA ASP A 227 -2.11 21.53 11.64
C ASP A 227 -2.50 20.36 12.56
N SER A 228 -1.58 19.95 13.39
CA SER A 228 -1.79 18.91 14.41
C SER A 228 -2.22 17.56 13.83
N LEU A 229 -1.64 17.18 12.68
CA LEU A 229 -1.85 15.90 12.02
C LEU A 229 -0.84 14.85 12.53
N PHE A 230 -1.28 13.61 12.71
CA PHE A 230 -0.45 12.47 13.09
C PHE A 230 0.19 11.82 11.86
N ARG A 231 1.40 12.24 11.48
CA ARG A 231 2.14 11.66 10.36
C ARG A 231 1.26 11.39 9.13
N PRO A 232 0.68 12.47 8.53
CA PRO A 232 -0.21 12.33 7.41
C PRO A 232 0.55 11.86 6.16
N VAL A 233 -0.07 11.00 5.33
CA VAL A 233 0.58 10.36 4.17
C VAL A 233 -0.23 10.43 2.87
N VAL A 234 -1.52 10.72 2.95
CA VAL A 234 -2.41 10.82 1.78
C VAL A 234 -3.45 11.91 1.99
N ILE A 235 -3.73 12.65 0.92
CA ILE A 235 -4.80 13.65 0.87
C ILE A 235 -5.61 13.50 -0.42
N GLN A 236 -6.93 13.61 -0.28
CA GLN A 236 -7.87 13.74 -1.39
C GLN A 236 -8.75 14.98 -1.17
N GLN A 237 -9.24 15.56 -2.26
CA GLN A 237 -10.08 16.75 -2.24
C GLN A 237 -11.30 16.53 -3.11
N LEU A 238 -12.48 16.84 -2.58
CA LEU A 238 -13.74 16.84 -3.31
C LEU A 238 -14.80 17.68 -2.58
N ASP A 239 -15.73 18.26 -3.33
CA ASP A 239 -16.97 18.82 -2.80
C ASP A 239 -18.00 17.68 -2.62
N PHE A 240 -18.07 17.12 -1.40
CA PHE A 240 -18.91 15.95 -1.10
C PHE A 240 -20.39 16.28 -0.87
N ASP A 241 -20.70 17.50 -0.47
CA ASP A 241 -22.08 17.94 -0.17
C ASP A 241 -22.65 18.91 -1.22
N LYS A 242 -21.85 19.22 -2.26
CA LYS A 242 -22.22 20.09 -3.39
C LYS A 242 -22.55 21.53 -2.97
N ASP A 243 -21.87 22.02 -1.92
CA ASP A 243 -22.01 23.38 -1.42
C ASP A 243 -21.10 24.41 -2.15
N GLY A 244 -20.25 23.92 -3.07
CA GLY A 244 -19.29 24.70 -3.85
C GLY A 244 -17.94 24.88 -3.15
N ARG A 245 -17.72 24.28 -1.99
CA ARG A 245 -16.45 24.27 -1.26
C ARG A 245 -15.84 22.89 -1.31
N GLN A 246 -14.52 22.86 -1.19
CA GLN A 246 -13.79 21.60 -1.21
C GLN A 246 -13.51 21.12 0.21
N GLU A 247 -13.84 19.87 0.49
CA GLU A 247 -13.42 19.15 1.68
C GLU A 247 -12.11 18.41 1.42
N PHE A 248 -11.37 18.14 2.49
CA PHE A 248 -10.20 17.30 2.44
C PHE A 248 -10.43 16.01 3.20
N VAL A 249 -10.09 14.88 2.58
CA VAL A 249 -9.95 13.59 3.26
C VAL A 249 -8.47 13.34 3.46
N ILE A 250 -8.03 13.23 4.73
CA ILE A 250 -6.63 13.01 5.08
C ILE A 250 -6.48 11.70 5.83
N GLY A 251 -5.56 10.84 5.32
CA GLY A 251 -5.08 9.67 6.01
C GLY A 251 -3.90 10.05 6.89
N GLU A 252 -4.12 10.03 8.22
CA GLU A 252 -3.10 10.23 9.23
C GLU A 252 -2.61 8.85 9.68
N PHE A 253 -1.47 8.40 9.11
CA PHE A 253 -0.94 7.05 9.36
C PHE A 253 -0.57 6.86 10.83
N GLY A 254 0.15 7.83 11.41
CA GLY A 254 0.60 7.80 12.81
C GLY A 254 1.55 6.64 13.14
N ASP A 255 1.40 6.11 14.33
CA ASP A 255 2.00 4.87 14.84
C ASP A 255 0.94 4.13 15.69
N ASN A 256 0.76 4.45 16.98
CA ASN A 256 -0.38 3.97 17.78
C ASN A 256 -1.58 4.93 17.70
N ARG A 257 -1.35 6.17 17.30
CA ARG A 257 -2.36 7.21 17.10
C ARG A 257 -2.34 7.65 15.64
N GLY A 258 -3.45 7.49 15.00
CA GLY A 258 -3.68 7.87 13.60
C GLY A 258 -5.18 7.90 13.34
N ARG A 259 -5.59 8.20 12.13
CA ARG A 259 -7.00 8.23 11.76
C ARG A 259 -7.20 8.45 10.27
N LEU A 260 -8.40 8.17 9.79
CA LEU A 260 -8.95 8.75 8.59
C LEU A 260 -9.89 9.88 9.00
N ALA A 261 -9.69 11.09 8.47
CA ALA A 261 -10.51 12.24 8.83
C ALA A 261 -10.92 13.08 7.63
N LEU A 262 -12.14 13.62 7.71
CA LEU A 262 -12.69 14.61 6.79
C LEU A 262 -12.56 16.01 7.41
N TYR A 263 -12.14 16.98 6.63
CA TYR A 263 -11.97 18.37 7.03
C TYR A 263 -12.87 19.26 6.19
N ARG A 264 -13.79 19.99 6.84
CA ARG A 264 -14.72 20.94 6.22
C ARG A 264 -14.40 22.35 6.65
N TYR A 265 -14.52 23.29 5.70
CA TYR A 265 -14.34 24.70 6.00
C TYR A 265 -15.64 25.30 6.56
N ASP A 266 -15.62 25.80 7.81
CA ASP A 266 -16.77 26.40 8.48
C ASP A 266 -16.97 27.88 8.14
N GLY A 267 -16.11 28.47 7.30
CA GLY A 267 -16.03 29.88 6.98
C GLY A 267 -14.86 30.62 7.65
N THR A 268 -14.23 30.02 8.66
CA THR A 268 -13.07 30.58 9.37
C THR A 268 -11.87 29.62 9.36
N ARG A 269 -12.12 28.33 9.57
CA ARG A 269 -11.11 27.27 9.65
C ARG A 269 -11.66 25.95 9.13
N TYR A 270 -10.78 24.96 9.00
CA TYR A 270 -11.19 23.59 8.71
C TYR A 270 -11.51 22.84 10.00
N GLU A 271 -12.76 22.38 10.12
CA GLU A 271 -13.24 21.54 11.22
C GLU A 271 -13.04 20.07 10.86
N ARG A 272 -12.53 19.29 11.81
CA ARG A 272 -12.23 17.87 11.65
C ARG A 272 -13.38 16.98 12.07
N GLN A 273 -13.80 16.08 11.19
CA GLN A 273 -14.66 14.93 11.49
C GLN A 273 -13.83 13.66 11.35
N VAL A 274 -13.66 12.88 12.43
CA VAL A 274 -13.00 11.59 12.38
C VAL A 274 -13.95 10.56 11.76
N LEU A 275 -13.57 9.97 10.64
CA LEU A 275 -14.31 8.91 9.97
C LEU A 275 -13.91 7.53 10.54
N ASP A 276 -12.63 7.34 10.86
CA ASP A 276 -12.10 6.14 11.48
C ASP A 276 -10.94 6.50 12.41
N PRO A 277 -10.99 6.15 13.70
CA PRO A 277 -9.92 6.46 14.66
C PRO A 277 -8.73 5.49 14.62
N THR A 278 -8.75 4.51 13.70
CA THR A 278 -7.69 3.51 13.57
C THR A 278 -6.46 4.11 12.87
N PRO A 279 -5.23 3.88 13.36
CA PRO A 279 -4.01 4.28 12.66
C PRO A 279 -3.78 3.45 11.40
N GLY A 280 -2.87 3.92 10.53
CA GLY A 280 -2.47 3.18 9.34
C GLY A 280 -3.22 3.51 8.06
N ALA A 281 -4.05 4.58 8.01
CA ALA A 281 -4.68 5.02 6.77
C ALA A 281 -3.60 5.49 5.77
N ILE A 282 -3.28 4.66 4.76
CA ILE A 282 -2.16 4.88 3.83
C ILE A 282 -2.60 5.28 2.43
N ARG A 283 -3.79 4.88 2.01
CA ARG A 283 -4.32 5.20 0.68
C ARG A 283 -5.82 5.49 0.77
N VAL A 284 -6.26 6.45 -0.05
CA VAL A 284 -7.67 6.84 -0.17
C VAL A 284 -8.02 6.98 -1.65
N GLU A 285 -9.12 6.38 -2.05
CA GLU A 285 -9.75 6.54 -3.37
C GLU A 285 -11.17 7.08 -3.17
N ILE A 286 -11.60 7.95 -4.09
CA ILE A 286 -12.95 8.51 -4.09
C ILE A 286 -13.67 8.00 -5.33
N ARG A 287 -14.75 7.25 -5.14
CA ARG A 287 -15.58 6.65 -6.20
C ARG A 287 -17.01 6.47 -5.72
N ASP A 288 -17.97 6.58 -6.64
CA ASP A 288 -19.32 6.10 -6.40
C ASP A 288 -19.32 4.57 -6.45
N MET A 289 -19.28 3.93 -5.27
CA MET A 289 -19.26 2.49 -5.11
C MET A 289 -20.65 1.88 -4.97
N THR A 290 -21.67 2.71 -4.73
CA THR A 290 -23.06 2.29 -4.54
C THR A 290 -23.92 2.47 -5.78
N GLY A 291 -23.46 3.27 -6.76
CA GLY A 291 -24.19 3.59 -7.98
C GLY A 291 -25.32 4.63 -7.78
N ASP A 292 -25.26 5.38 -6.67
CA ASP A 292 -26.29 6.37 -6.33
C ASP A 292 -25.98 7.80 -6.84
N GLY A 293 -24.83 7.98 -7.50
CA GLY A 293 -24.33 9.24 -8.03
C GLY A 293 -23.65 10.13 -6.99
N SER A 294 -23.40 9.62 -5.79
CA SER A 294 -22.65 10.29 -4.72
C SER A 294 -21.27 9.64 -4.55
N PRO A 295 -20.19 10.43 -4.49
CA PRO A 295 -18.87 9.86 -4.31
C PRO A 295 -18.67 9.33 -2.87
N ASP A 296 -18.26 8.08 -2.76
CA ASP A 296 -17.91 7.42 -1.52
C ASP A 296 -16.41 7.51 -1.27
N ILE A 297 -15.97 7.20 -0.04
CA ILE A 297 -14.56 7.09 0.33
C ILE A 297 -14.20 5.63 0.51
N VAL A 298 -13.15 5.17 -0.19
CA VAL A 298 -12.54 3.86 0.02
C VAL A 298 -11.13 4.07 0.56
N ALA A 299 -10.81 3.46 1.69
CA ALA A 299 -9.52 3.65 2.35
C ALA A 299 -8.84 2.32 2.71
N LEU A 300 -7.52 2.25 2.49
CA LEU A 300 -6.64 1.17 2.92
C LEU A 300 -5.99 1.54 4.25
N PHE A 301 -6.13 0.64 5.22
CA PHE A 301 -5.37 0.67 6.48
C PHE A 301 -4.31 -0.42 6.45
N ALA A 302 -3.07 -0.03 6.71
CA ALA A 302 -1.88 -0.89 6.59
C ALA A 302 -1.21 -1.16 7.94
N GLN A 303 -1.90 -0.89 9.06
CA GLN A 303 -1.33 -1.08 10.39
C GLN A 303 -2.31 -1.83 11.28
N ALA A 304 -1.82 -2.84 11.99
CA ALA A 304 -2.55 -3.71 12.91
C ALA A 304 -3.71 -4.45 12.24
N ASP A 305 -4.82 -3.79 11.93
CA ASP A 305 -5.97 -4.36 11.22
C ASP A 305 -5.93 -3.96 9.74
N GLU A 306 -5.13 -4.68 8.96
CA GLU A 306 -4.98 -4.42 7.53
C GLU A 306 -6.31 -4.69 6.80
N ARG A 307 -6.92 -3.63 6.25
CA ARG A 307 -8.22 -3.72 5.58
C ARG A 307 -8.43 -2.61 4.56
N ILE A 308 -9.30 -2.89 3.60
CA ILE A 308 -9.90 -1.89 2.72
C ILE A 308 -11.34 -1.67 3.19
N ALA A 309 -11.69 -0.42 3.50
CA ALA A 309 -12.99 -0.06 4.06
C ALA A 309 -13.70 0.99 3.19
N LEU A 310 -15.02 0.84 3.06
CA LEU A 310 -15.92 1.73 2.31
C LEU A 310 -16.76 2.55 3.28
N TYR A 311 -16.71 3.87 3.12
CA TYR A 311 -17.52 4.87 3.81
C TYR A 311 -18.51 5.46 2.82
N VAL A 312 -19.77 5.06 2.94
CA VAL A 312 -20.84 5.48 2.01
C VAL A 312 -21.30 6.90 2.35
N ASN A 313 -21.37 7.75 1.31
CA ASN A 313 -21.87 9.13 1.38
C ASN A 313 -23.40 9.13 1.17
N ASP A 314 -24.14 9.84 2.01
CA ASP A 314 -25.60 10.01 1.86
C ASP A 314 -26.01 11.06 0.81
N GLY A 315 -25.07 11.53 -0.01
CA GLY A 315 -25.25 12.59 -1.00
C GLY A 315 -25.30 14.01 -0.42
N LYS A 316 -25.07 14.15 0.89
CA LYS A 316 -24.98 15.42 1.63
C LYS A 316 -23.66 15.53 2.41
N GLY A 317 -22.66 14.76 2.00
CA GLY A 317 -21.36 14.75 2.63
C GLY A 317 -21.31 14.07 4.00
N ARG A 318 -22.36 13.35 4.44
CA ARG A 318 -22.35 12.59 5.68
C ARG A 318 -22.05 11.14 5.36
N PHE A 319 -21.07 10.58 6.07
CA PHE A 319 -20.58 9.21 5.84
C PHE A 319 -21.10 8.26 6.91
N THR A 320 -21.22 6.97 6.53
CA THR A 320 -21.65 5.91 7.44
C THR A 320 -20.72 5.81 8.65
N GLU A 321 -21.30 5.74 9.86
CA GLU A 321 -20.54 5.55 11.12
C GLU A 321 -19.88 4.18 11.22
N HIS A 322 -20.45 3.18 10.54
CA HIS A 322 -19.94 1.82 10.48
C HIS A 322 -19.54 1.49 9.05
N PRO A 323 -18.25 1.68 8.68
CA PRO A 323 -17.79 1.40 7.34
C PRO A 323 -17.89 -0.08 6.99
N ARG A 324 -18.18 -0.37 5.75
CA ARG A 324 -18.16 -1.75 5.24
C ARG A 324 -16.73 -2.17 4.94
N THR A 325 -16.25 -3.25 5.55
CA THR A 325 -14.99 -3.87 5.17
C THR A 325 -15.16 -4.58 3.83
N LEU A 326 -14.44 -4.14 2.80
CA LEU A 326 -14.43 -4.73 1.46
C LEU A 326 -13.47 -5.92 1.38
N ALA A 327 -12.29 -5.77 2.00
CA ALA A 327 -11.28 -6.83 2.13
C ALA A 327 -10.53 -6.67 3.44
N ARG A 328 -10.09 -7.78 4.04
CA ARG A 328 -9.30 -7.80 5.28
C ARG A 328 -8.17 -8.79 5.16
N PHE A 329 -6.98 -8.39 5.55
CA PHE A 329 -5.75 -9.14 5.37
C PHE A 329 -5.08 -9.46 6.71
N PRO A 330 -4.31 -10.55 6.80
CA PRO A 330 -3.47 -10.78 7.97
C PRO A 330 -2.47 -9.64 8.19
N PRO A 331 -2.19 -9.22 9.43
CA PRO A 331 -1.33 -8.06 9.73
C PRO A 331 0.14 -8.24 9.33
N VAL A 332 0.51 -9.42 8.86
CA VAL A 332 1.85 -9.75 8.36
C VAL A 332 1.94 -9.66 6.84
N TYR A 333 0.84 -9.28 6.15
CA TYR A 333 0.83 -9.13 4.70
C TYR A 333 1.63 -7.90 4.24
N GLY A 334 1.65 -6.84 5.06
CA GLY A 334 2.33 -5.60 4.75
C GLY A 334 1.67 -4.88 3.57
N SER A 335 0.41 -4.48 3.75
CA SER A 335 -0.37 -3.72 2.77
C SER A 335 0.33 -2.40 2.43
N THR A 336 0.49 -2.09 1.14
CA THR A 336 1.21 -0.90 0.68
C THR A 336 0.37 0.02 -0.19
N ASN A 337 -0.48 -0.55 -1.05
CA ASN A 337 -1.24 0.22 -2.02
C ASN A 337 -2.52 -0.50 -2.43
N PHE A 338 -3.50 0.24 -2.90
CA PHE A 338 -4.62 -0.24 -3.71
C PHE A 338 -5.07 0.83 -4.70
N SER A 339 -5.79 0.42 -5.73
CA SER A 339 -6.51 1.28 -6.68
C SER A 339 -7.77 0.60 -7.19
N LEU A 340 -8.72 1.41 -7.70
CA LEU A 340 -10.02 0.95 -8.16
C LEU A 340 -10.10 1.06 -9.69
N HIS A 341 -10.35 -0.06 -10.36
CA HIS A 341 -10.43 -0.16 -11.83
C HIS A 341 -11.49 -1.18 -12.23
N ASP A 342 -12.16 -0.94 -13.33
CA ASP A 342 -13.05 -1.91 -13.97
C ASP A 342 -12.21 -2.78 -14.91
N PHE A 343 -11.75 -3.95 -14.42
CA PHE A 343 -10.87 -4.85 -15.17
C PHE A 343 -11.60 -5.77 -16.16
N ASN A 344 -12.87 -6.02 -15.93
CA ASN A 344 -13.64 -6.96 -16.73
C ASN A 344 -14.67 -6.26 -17.65
N GLY A 345 -14.78 -4.93 -17.59
CA GLY A 345 -15.67 -4.11 -18.40
C GLY A 345 -17.15 -4.19 -17.98
N ASP A 346 -17.44 -4.64 -16.76
CA ASP A 346 -18.80 -4.81 -16.23
C ASP A 346 -19.36 -3.54 -15.55
N ARG A 347 -18.56 -2.48 -15.46
CA ARG A 347 -18.82 -1.18 -14.83
C ARG A 347 -18.85 -1.19 -13.31
N HIS A 348 -18.41 -2.27 -12.68
CA HIS A 348 -18.16 -2.32 -11.26
C HIS A 348 -16.66 -2.19 -10.99
N MET A 349 -16.29 -1.40 -10.01
CA MET A 349 -14.89 -1.20 -9.68
C MET A 349 -14.33 -2.43 -8.98
N ASP A 350 -13.30 -3.05 -9.58
CA ASP A 350 -12.46 -4.06 -8.97
C ASP A 350 -11.34 -3.40 -8.16
N ILE A 351 -10.70 -4.15 -7.29
CA ILE A 351 -9.57 -3.68 -6.48
C ILE A 351 -8.28 -4.30 -7.01
N VAL A 352 -7.33 -3.46 -7.40
CA VAL A 352 -5.92 -3.87 -7.51
C VAL A 352 -5.26 -3.60 -6.17
N TYR A 353 -4.85 -4.66 -5.47
CA TYR A 353 -4.25 -4.61 -4.15
C TYR A 353 -2.80 -5.03 -4.19
N VAL A 354 -1.93 -4.29 -3.48
CA VAL A 354 -0.50 -4.53 -3.41
C VAL A 354 -0.08 -4.69 -1.96
N ASN A 355 0.74 -5.71 -1.70
CA ASN A 355 1.31 -5.95 -0.39
C ASN A 355 2.77 -6.40 -0.49
N GLY A 356 3.63 -5.85 0.36
CA GLY A 356 5.05 -6.14 0.30
C GLY A 356 5.89 -5.43 1.34
N ASP A 357 5.27 -4.71 2.29
CA ASP A 357 6.03 -4.12 3.38
C ASP A 357 6.65 -5.20 4.24
N ASN A 358 7.95 -5.07 4.45
CA ASN A 358 8.78 -6.05 5.15
C ASN A 358 9.64 -5.40 6.23
N PHE A 359 9.34 -4.16 6.58
CA PHE A 359 10.21 -3.37 7.44
C PHE A 359 10.05 -3.71 8.94
N ASP A 360 8.82 -4.02 9.36
CA ASP A 360 8.47 -4.02 10.79
C ASP A 360 8.99 -5.24 11.57
N TYR A 361 8.96 -6.44 10.98
CA TYR A 361 9.22 -7.67 11.74
C TYR A 361 10.51 -8.39 11.32
N SER A 362 10.68 -8.60 10.03
CA SER A 362 11.88 -9.24 9.49
C SER A 362 12.01 -8.95 8.00
N ARG A 363 13.26 -8.96 7.51
CA ARG A 363 13.54 -8.80 6.08
C ARG A 363 13.48 -10.12 5.30
N VAL A 364 12.85 -11.13 5.86
CA VAL A 364 12.64 -12.42 5.19
C VAL A 364 11.71 -12.21 3.99
N LEU A 365 12.10 -12.75 2.84
CA LEU A 365 11.31 -12.70 1.61
C LEU A 365 10.04 -13.53 1.77
N LYS A 366 8.87 -12.93 1.59
CA LYS A 366 7.57 -13.55 1.84
C LYS A 366 6.90 -13.95 0.53
N PRO A 367 6.51 -15.24 0.36
CA PRO A 367 5.98 -15.75 -0.92
C PRO A 367 4.65 -15.13 -1.34
N TYR A 368 3.88 -14.60 -0.40
CA TYR A 368 2.57 -13.98 -0.62
C TYR A 368 2.61 -12.47 -0.92
N HIS A 369 3.82 -11.86 -0.96
CA HIS A 369 3.99 -10.50 -1.42
C HIS A 369 3.74 -10.41 -2.92
N GLY A 370 3.05 -9.38 -3.37
CA GLY A 370 2.76 -9.19 -4.79
C GLY A 370 1.60 -8.26 -5.06
N VAL A 371 1.05 -8.39 -6.26
CA VAL A 371 -0.14 -7.68 -6.72
C VAL A 371 -1.29 -8.65 -6.91
N ARG A 372 -2.49 -8.24 -6.46
CA ARG A 372 -3.74 -9.01 -6.61
C ARG A 372 -4.80 -8.19 -7.30
N ILE A 373 -5.62 -8.86 -8.09
CA ILE A 373 -6.88 -8.30 -8.57
C ILE A 373 -8.01 -9.01 -7.82
N LEU A 374 -8.80 -8.23 -7.10
CA LEU A 374 -9.99 -8.68 -6.40
C LEU A 374 -11.20 -8.21 -7.18
N GLU A 375 -11.89 -9.14 -7.84
CA GLU A 375 -13.04 -8.88 -8.70
C GLU A 375 -14.29 -8.64 -7.87
N ASN A 376 -15.07 -7.61 -8.24
CA ASN A 376 -16.32 -7.21 -7.61
C ASN A 376 -17.51 -7.98 -8.22
N ASP A 377 -18.35 -8.55 -7.40
CA ASP A 377 -19.58 -9.23 -7.86
C ASP A 377 -20.75 -8.27 -8.21
N GLY A 378 -20.47 -6.98 -8.30
CA GLY A 378 -21.48 -5.92 -8.51
C GLY A 378 -22.26 -5.54 -7.25
N LYS A 379 -21.92 -6.11 -6.09
CA LYS A 379 -22.54 -5.81 -4.77
C LYS A 379 -21.49 -5.43 -3.74
N ASN A 380 -20.28 -5.07 -4.20
CA ASN A 380 -19.13 -4.78 -3.37
C ASN A 380 -18.72 -5.97 -2.47
N ASN A 381 -18.88 -7.22 -2.95
CA ASN A 381 -18.17 -8.38 -2.42
C ASN A 381 -17.04 -8.71 -3.39
N PHE A 382 -15.86 -8.93 -2.84
CA PHE A 382 -14.64 -9.07 -3.62
C PHE A 382 -14.05 -10.46 -3.50
N HIS A 383 -13.59 -11.02 -4.63
CA HIS A 383 -12.97 -12.34 -4.72
C HIS A 383 -11.64 -12.24 -5.44
N GLU A 384 -10.58 -12.86 -4.90
CA GLU A 384 -9.27 -12.89 -5.57
C GLU A 384 -9.39 -13.61 -6.91
N ARG A 385 -9.18 -12.87 -7.99
CA ARG A 385 -9.24 -13.35 -9.38
C ARG A 385 -7.85 -13.66 -9.92
N TYR A 386 -6.86 -12.86 -9.50
CA TYR A 386 -5.49 -12.97 -10.00
C TYR A 386 -4.50 -12.61 -8.90
N PHE A 387 -3.36 -13.30 -8.89
CA PHE A 387 -2.20 -12.99 -8.05
C PHE A 387 -0.92 -13.14 -8.86
N PHE A 388 -0.08 -12.11 -8.83
CA PHE A 388 1.28 -12.18 -9.34
C PHE A 388 2.27 -11.89 -8.22
N PRO A 389 3.21 -12.84 -7.93
CA PRO A 389 4.16 -12.70 -6.83
C PRO A 389 5.28 -11.72 -7.19
N VAL A 390 5.50 -10.73 -6.32
CA VAL A 390 6.61 -9.78 -6.38
C VAL A 390 7.09 -9.55 -4.96
N TYR A 391 8.30 -9.97 -4.65
CA TYR A 391 8.87 -9.70 -3.34
C TYR A 391 8.91 -8.20 -3.07
N GLY A 392 8.42 -7.79 -1.90
CA GLY A 392 8.46 -6.41 -1.49
C GLY A 392 7.64 -5.45 -2.36
N ALA A 393 6.57 -5.92 -3.00
CA ALA A 393 5.71 -5.08 -3.84
C ALA A 393 5.24 -3.84 -3.09
N ALA A 394 5.45 -2.65 -3.69
CA ALA A 394 5.22 -1.37 -3.03
C ALA A 394 4.07 -0.58 -3.67
N ARG A 395 4.02 -0.51 -4.99
CA ARG A 395 3.01 0.25 -5.72
C ARG A 395 2.66 -0.41 -7.04
N ALA A 396 1.45 -0.21 -7.50
CA ALA A 396 1.01 -0.59 -8.84
C ALA A 396 0.43 0.64 -9.55
N GLU A 397 0.83 0.83 -10.81
CA GLU A 397 0.16 1.71 -11.77
C GLU A 397 -0.62 0.85 -12.74
N VAL A 398 -1.87 1.22 -12.98
CA VAL A 398 -2.80 0.48 -13.80
C VAL A 398 -3.30 1.38 -14.94
N ALA A 399 -3.05 0.99 -16.17
CA ALA A 399 -3.51 1.70 -17.36
C ALA A 399 -3.47 0.76 -18.58
N ASP A 400 -4.19 1.11 -19.62
CA ASP A 400 -4.06 0.51 -20.94
C ASP A 400 -2.83 1.14 -21.63
N PHE A 401 -1.63 0.55 -21.39
CA PHE A 401 -0.36 1.08 -21.87
C PHE A 401 -0.12 0.81 -23.36
N ASP A 402 -0.71 -0.23 -23.92
CA ASP A 402 -0.54 -0.62 -25.34
C ASP A 402 -1.78 -0.34 -26.21
N LYS A 403 -2.82 0.26 -25.62
CA LYS A 403 -4.07 0.69 -26.28
C LYS A 403 -4.81 -0.44 -26.98
N ASP A 404 -4.78 -1.64 -26.39
CA ASP A 404 -5.53 -2.79 -26.88
C ASP A 404 -6.92 -2.93 -26.23
N GLY A 405 -7.20 -2.11 -25.22
CA GLY A 405 -8.47 -2.05 -24.49
C GLY A 405 -8.45 -2.83 -23.17
N ASP A 406 -7.40 -3.59 -22.87
CA ASP A 406 -7.21 -4.29 -21.61
C ASP A 406 -6.29 -3.49 -20.66
N LEU A 407 -6.50 -3.56 -19.35
CA LEU A 407 -5.68 -2.82 -18.38
C LEU A 407 -4.42 -3.60 -18.03
N ASP A 408 -3.26 -2.97 -18.18
CA ASP A 408 -1.94 -3.46 -17.78
C ASP A 408 -1.57 -2.99 -16.38
N ILE A 409 -0.53 -3.58 -15.79
CA ILE A 409 -0.06 -3.24 -14.44
C ILE A 409 1.46 -3.10 -14.42
N LEU A 410 1.97 -1.94 -13.98
CA LEU A 410 3.38 -1.79 -13.63
C LEU A 410 3.51 -1.83 -12.11
N VAL A 411 4.32 -2.76 -11.58
CA VAL A 411 4.53 -2.96 -10.13
C VAL A 411 5.96 -2.60 -9.75
N THR A 412 6.12 -1.83 -8.68
CA THR A 412 7.44 -1.54 -8.08
C THR A 412 7.68 -2.37 -6.84
N SER A 413 8.94 -2.54 -6.46
CA SER A 413 9.36 -3.29 -5.28
C SER A 413 10.33 -2.50 -4.40
N ASN A 414 10.00 -2.43 -3.11
CA ASN A 414 10.83 -1.85 -2.06
C ASN A 414 11.84 -2.86 -1.48
N PHE A 415 11.51 -4.15 -1.54
CA PHE A 415 12.30 -5.25 -0.99
C PHE A 415 12.45 -6.37 -2.04
N PRO A 416 13.06 -6.07 -3.21
CA PRO A 416 13.32 -7.11 -4.21
C PRO A 416 14.31 -8.14 -3.66
N ASP A 417 14.40 -9.30 -4.31
CA ASP A 417 15.45 -10.29 -4.05
C ASP A 417 16.75 -9.84 -4.77
N PRO A 418 17.71 -9.21 -4.07
CA PRO A 418 18.87 -8.63 -4.72
C PRO A 418 19.89 -9.66 -5.18
N ASP A 419 19.85 -10.87 -4.62
CA ASP A 419 20.86 -11.91 -4.85
C ASP A 419 20.51 -12.78 -6.05
N ARG A 420 19.21 -13.04 -6.26
CA ARG A 420 18.76 -13.97 -7.29
C ARG A 420 18.11 -13.31 -8.50
N ASN A 421 17.36 -12.22 -8.25
CA ASN A 421 16.55 -11.57 -9.28
C ASN A 421 16.56 -10.05 -9.11
N PRO A 422 17.73 -9.39 -9.16
CA PRO A 422 17.85 -7.96 -8.90
C PRO A 422 17.06 -7.08 -9.88
N GLU A 423 16.80 -7.57 -11.11
CA GLU A 423 16.04 -6.89 -12.15
C GLU A 423 14.53 -6.80 -11.85
N ARG A 424 14.03 -7.59 -10.88
CA ARG A 424 12.62 -7.63 -10.50
C ARG A 424 12.20 -6.53 -9.55
N GLY A 425 13.02 -5.49 -9.39
CA GLY A 425 12.63 -4.27 -8.66
C GLY A 425 11.49 -3.51 -9.33
N ILE A 426 11.27 -3.70 -10.64
CA ILE A 426 10.14 -3.19 -11.40
C ILE A 426 9.67 -4.30 -12.34
N ILE A 427 8.37 -4.60 -12.30
CA ILE A 427 7.71 -5.60 -13.15
C ILE A 427 6.59 -4.92 -13.93
N PHE A 428 6.57 -5.12 -15.23
CA PHE A 428 5.43 -4.76 -16.09
C PHE A 428 4.67 -6.03 -16.45
N LEU A 429 3.37 -6.02 -16.23
CA LEU A 429 2.43 -7.09 -16.53
C LEU A 429 1.54 -6.62 -17.69
N GLU A 430 1.87 -7.02 -18.91
CA GLU A 430 1.04 -6.81 -20.09
C GLU A 430 -0.15 -7.76 -20.03
N ASN A 431 -1.36 -7.22 -20.00
CA ASN A 431 -2.59 -8.00 -20.08
C ASN A 431 -2.83 -8.43 -21.53
N THR A 432 -3.05 -9.70 -21.75
CA THR A 432 -3.32 -10.27 -23.07
C THR A 432 -4.77 -10.78 -23.18
N GLY A 433 -5.63 -10.28 -22.30
CA GLY A 433 -7.04 -10.63 -22.18
C GLY A 433 -7.33 -11.67 -21.10
N GLN A 434 -8.52 -11.58 -20.49
CA GLN A 434 -9.03 -12.54 -19.52
C GLN A 434 -8.10 -12.79 -18.31
N TYR A 435 -7.43 -11.75 -17.81
CA TYR A 435 -6.44 -11.84 -16.72
C TYR A 435 -5.21 -12.70 -17.05
N ALA A 436 -4.90 -12.90 -18.33
CA ALA A 436 -3.68 -13.56 -18.75
C ALA A 436 -2.57 -12.52 -18.95
N PHE A 437 -1.61 -12.47 -18.02
CA PHE A 437 -0.55 -11.48 -18.04
C PHE A 437 0.77 -12.06 -18.53
N ARG A 438 1.49 -11.27 -19.34
CA ARG A 438 2.87 -11.51 -19.74
C ARG A 438 3.79 -10.60 -18.95
N PRO A 439 4.68 -11.15 -18.10
CA PRO A 439 5.55 -10.33 -17.26
C PRO A 439 6.82 -9.90 -18.00
N TYR A 440 7.28 -8.68 -17.66
CA TYR A 440 8.57 -8.11 -18.06
C TYR A 440 9.29 -7.52 -16.85
N ALA A 441 10.64 -7.57 -16.87
CA ALA A 441 11.49 -6.98 -15.84
C ALA A 441 12.56 -6.10 -16.50
N PHE A 442 13.22 -5.25 -15.70
CA PHE A 442 14.13 -4.22 -16.23
C PHE A 442 15.47 -4.24 -15.50
N THR A 443 16.56 -4.46 -16.23
CA THR A 443 17.93 -4.46 -15.69
C THR A 443 18.26 -3.14 -14.99
N ILE A 444 17.77 -2.00 -15.49
CA ILE A 444 17.98 -0.68 -14.88
C ILE A 444 17.37 -0.55 -13.47
N ALA A 445 16.42 -1.40 -13.12
CA ALA A 445 15.81 -1.42 -11.79
C ALA A 445 16.71 -2.06 -10.73
N SER A 446 17.77 -2.76 -11.13
CA SER A 446 18.66 -3.50 -10.22
C SER A 446 19.40 -2.56 -9.27
N GLY A 447 19.53 -3.00 -8.01
CA GLY A 447 20.33 -2.31 -6.99
C GLY A 447 19.65 -1.15 -6.29
N ASN A 448 18.38 -0.87 -6.58
CA ASN A 448 17.58 0.14 -5.90
C ASN A 448 16.29 -0.46 -5.33
N GLN A 449 15.64 0.32 -4.48
CA GLN A 449 14.36 0.04 -3.85
C GLN A 449 13.33 1.05 -4.37
N TRP A 450 12.35 0.56 -5.13
CA TRP A 450 11.40 1.39 -5.86
C TRP A 450 10.07 1.45 -5.12
N ASN A 451 9.59 2.65 -4.80
CA ASN A 451 8.42 2.82 -3.93
C ASN A 451 7.27 3.58 -4.57
N LEU A 452 7.57 4.61 -5.36
CA LEU A 452 6.56 5.50 -5.91
C LEU A 452 6.54 5.44 -7.43
N THR A 453 5.36 5.69 -7.98
CA THR A 453 5.13 5.78 -9.43
C THR A 453 4.17 6.92 -9.73
N THR A 454 4.27 7.47 -10.92
CA THR A 454 3.27 8.35 -11.55
C THR A 454 3.33 8.20 -13.06
N THR A 455 2.23 8.44 -13.72
CA THR A 455 2.10 8.33 -15.19
C THR A 455 1.68 9.64 -15.81
N ALA A 456 2.18 9.94 -17.00
CA ALA A 456 1.71 11.00 -17.88
C ALA A 456 2.29 10.80 -19.29
N ASP A 457 1.69 11.39 -20.31
CA ASP A 457 2.27 11.50 -21.65
C ASP A 457 3.25 12.70 -21.67
N LEU A 458 4.51 12.45 -21.22
CA LEU A 458 5.50 13.53 -21.01
C LEU A 458 6.10 14.08 -22.31
N ASN A 459 6.10 13.28 -23.37
CA ASN A 459 6.68 13.62 -24.67
C ASN A 459 5.64 14.02 -25.72
N HIS A 460 4.34 13.98 -25.38
CA HIS A 460 3.20 14.30 -26.24
C HIS A 460 3.07 13.39 -27.49
N ASP A 461 3.48 12.12 -27.37
CA ASP A 461 3.30 11.13 -28.44
C ASP A 461 1.97 10.35 -28.31
N GLY A 462 1.21 10.65 -27.28
CA GLY A 462 -0.09 10.05 -27.00
C GLY A 462 0.00 8.76 -26.19
N TRP A 463 1.19 8.31 -25.75
CA TRP A 463 1.39 7.13 -24.93
C TRP A 463 1.71 7.52 -23.49
N LEU A 464 1.20 6.74 -22.55
CA LEU A 464 1.52 6.98 -21.14
C LEU A 464 2.93 6.52 -20.81
N ASP A 465 3.76 7.45 -20.40
CA ASP A 465 5.07 7.20 -19.81
C ASP A 465 4.95 6.98 -18.31
N VAL A 466 5.99 6.38 -17.71
CA VAL A 466 6.03 6.12 -16.26
C VAL A 466 7.27 6.76 -15.65
N ILE A 467 7.08 7.46 -14.53
CA ILE A 467 8.17 7.89 -13.65
C ILE A 467 8.13 7.04 -12.39
N VAL A 468 9.30 6.56 -11.94
CA VAL A 468 9.45 5.74 -10.75
C VAL A 468 10.43 6.39 -9.80
N GLY A 469 10.06 6.47 -8.51
CA GLY A 469 10.86 7.04 -7.43
C GLY A 469 11.39 5.98 -6.47
N ALA A 470 12.66 6.11 -6.07
CA ALA A 470 13.32 5.22 -5.12
C ALA A 470 13.09 5.66 -3.67
N MET A 471 13.13 4.69 -2.76
CA MET A 471 13.20 4.92 -1.33
C MET A 471 14.37 4.10 -0.74
N ASP A 472 15.53 4.75 -0.58
CA ASP A 472 16.72 4.10 -0.03
C ASP A 472 16.57 3.85 1.48
N LEU A 473 16.23 2.62 1.83
CA LEU A 473 16.05 2.18 3.22
C LEU A 473 17.35 2.24 4.05
N GLY A 474 18.51 2.13 3.40
CA GLY A 474 19.80 2.34 4.06
C GLY A 474 19.94 3.78 4.56
N ASN A 475 19.46 4.74 3.78
CA ASN A 475 19.44 6.16 4.17
C ASN A 475 18.35 6.44 5.22
N ILE A 476 17.18 5.80 5.16
CA ILE A 476 16.18 5.86 6.23
C ILE A 476 16.78 5.39 7.57
N SER A 477 17.46 4.23 7.56
CA SER A 477 18.13 3.73 8.76
C SER A 477 19.19 4.68 9.32
N LYS A 478 19.84 5.51 8.47
CA LYS A 478 20.76 6.56 8.90
C LYS A 478 20.04 7.75 9.54
N LEU A 479 18.87 8.15 9.01
CA LEU A 479 18.02 9.16 9.65
C LEU A 479 17.63 8.74 11.05
N GLN A 480 17.17 7.50 11.23
CA GLN A 480 16.74 6.96 12.51
C GLN A 480 17.85 6.88 13.57
N ARG A 481 19.09 6.59 13.16
CA ARG A 481 20.23 6.44 14.09
C ARG A 481 20.90 7.77 14.46
N ARG A 482 20.69 8.82 13.68
CA ARG A 482 21.27 10.14 13.91
C ARG A 482 20.20 11.05 14.48
N SER A 483 20.51 11.77 15.54
CA SER A 483 19.67 12.87 16.03
C SER A 483 19.58 14.05 15.02
N THR A 484 20.06 13.87 13.79
CA THR A 484 20.05 14.85 12.70
C THR A 484 18.90 14.54 11.74
N THR A 485 18.10 15.54 11.44
CA THR A 485 16.91 15.48 10.59
C THR A 485 17.21 15.42 9.09
N GLN A 486 18.48 15.35 8.67
CA GLN A 486 18.84 15.41 7.25
C GLN A 486 19.88 14.35 6.85
N VAL A 487 19.68 13.74 5.68
CA VAL A 487 20.64 12.89 4.98
C VAL A 487 21.33 13.74 3.92
N PRO A 488 22.69 13.70 3.81
CA PRO A 488 23.39 14.42 2.76
C PRO A 488 22.89 14.01 1.37
N GLU A 489 22.69 15.00 0.50
CA GLU A 489 22.41 14.74 -0.90
C GLU A 489 23.68 14.28 -1.62
N THR A 490 23.57 13.19 -2.35
CA THR A 490 24.61 12.65 -3.21
C THR A 490 24.08 12.46 -4.62
N ALA A 491 24.93 12.32 -5.60
CA ALA A 491 24.51 12.04 -6.96
C ALA A 491 23.91 10.60 -7.02
N THR A 492 22.63 10.49 -7.32
CA THR A 492 21.88 9.24 -7.34
C THR A 492 21.05 9.09 -8.62
N ASN A 493 20.62 7.86 -8.89
CA ASN A 493 19.58 7.56 -9.87
C ASN A 493 18.26 7.29 -9.13
N ALA A 494 17.87 8.19 -8.22
CA ALA A 494 16.68 8.05 -7.39
C ALA A 494 15.35 8.14 -8.18
N LEU A 495 15.39 8.54 -9.44
CA LEU A 495 14.25 8.65 -10.34
C LEU A 495 14.55 7.96 -11.67
N LEU A 496 13.68 7.05 -12.08
CA LEU A 496 13.67 6.46 -13.43
C LEU A 496 12.52 7.00 -14.26
N PHE A 497 12.76 7.09 -15.56
CA PHE A 497 11.79 7.41 -16.58
C PHE A 497 11.69 6.26 -17.57
N PHE A 498 10.49 5.77 -17.80
CA PHE A 498 10.15 4.75 -18.76
C PHE A 498 9.34 5.40 -19.88
N GLU A 499 10.00 5.70 -20.99
CA GLU A 499 9.37 6.20 -22.20
C GLU A 499 8.65 5.04 -22.89
N ASN A 500 7.34 5.14 -23.05
CA ASN A 500 6.54 4.13 -23.71
C ASN A 500 6.69 4.24 -25.23
N LYS A 501 7.16 3.19 -25.88
CA LYS A 501 7.32 3.04 -27.33
C LYS A 501 6.45 1.93 -27.93
N MET A 502 5.42 1.52 -27.20
CA MET A 502 4.48 0.52 -27.69
C MET A 502 3.79 1.03 -28.96
N GLN A 503 3.46 0.09 -29.85
CA GLN A 503 2.62 0.37 -31.00
C GLN A 503 1.21 -0.12 -30.69
N ALA A 504 0.19 0.64 -31.11
CA ALA A 504 -1.19 0.25 -30.90
C ALA A 504 -1.44 -1.17 -31.45
N LYS A 505 -1.89 -2.05 -30.58
CA LYS A 505 -2.33 -3.39 -30.97
C LYS A 505 -3.80 -3.31 -31.36
N SER A 506 -4.20 -4.08 -32.36
CA SER A 506 -5.62 -4.26 -32.67
C SER A 506 -6.27 -4.97 -31.49
N ALA A 507 -7.35 -4.40 -30.93
CA ALA A 507 -8.12 -5.05 -29.88
C ALA A 507 -8.40 -6.51 -30.26
N SER A 508 -7.96 -7.44 -29.44
CA SER A 508 -8.32 -8.85 -29.56
C SER A 508 -9.80 -8.98 -29.22
N ARG A 509 -10.66 -9.11 -30.23
CA ARG A 509 -12.11 -9.34 -30.07
C ARG A 509 -12.40 -10.73 -29.57
#